data_ddc03e437a6fd6416a52dd2e8e44faac
#
_entry.id   ddc03e437a6fd6416a52dd2e8e44faac
#
_cell.length_a   1.000
_cell.length_b   1.000
_cell.length_c   1.000
_cell.angle_alpha   90.00
_cell.angle_beta   90.00
_cell.angle_gamma   90.00
#
_symmetry.space_group_name_H-M   'P 1'
#
loop_
_entity.id
_entity.type
_entity.pdbx_description
1 polymer ?
#
loop_
_entity_poly.entity_id
_entity_poly.type
_entity_poly.pdbx_seq_one_letter_code
_entity_poly.pdbx_strand_id
1 'polypeptide(L)'
;RSTLDHSSAASDVYKRQRHGRVADTALMAGAQIGISLPNFWFAMLLVLVFAVDLRWLPAGGFPGWDHPLAALRALILPSIALALPQAAILARVLRAALVETLGQDYVRTARAKGLSPRQALLRHALRNASIPVLTILGMQFSFLLAGAIIIENVFYLPGLGRLIFQAITQRDLVVVQGAVLVLVAAVILATFLVDLAYAAVDPRLRRA
;
A
#
# COMPACT_ATOMS: atom_id res chain seq x y z
N ARG A 1 -32.06 -20.58 30.00
CA ARG A 1 -31.13 -19.39 30.04
C ARG A 1 -29.64 -19.76 29.91
N SER A 2 -29.25 -21.05 29.85
CA SER A 2 -27.85 -21.49 29.83
C SER A 2 -27.28 -21.90 28.46
N THR A 3 -28.08 -21.98 27.40
CA THR A 3 -27.62 -22.45 26.07
C THR A 3 -27.06 -21.35 25.17
N LEU A 4 -27.32 -20.07 25.47
CA LEU A 4 -26.80 -18.92 24.69
C LEU A 4 -25.36 -18.52 25.07
N ASP A 5 -24.94 -18.79 26.32
CA ASP A 5 -23.61 -18.45 26.80
C ASP A 5 -22.50 -19.36 26.24
N HIS A 6 -22.82 -20.63 25.97
CA HIS A 6 -21.84 -21.59 25.42
C HIS A 6 -21.49 -21.31 23.94
N SER A 7 -22.41 -20.71 23.19
CA SER A 7 -22.20 -20.35 21.78
C SER A 7 -21.28 -19.15 21.64
N SER A 8 -21.40 -18.15 22.53
CA SER A 8 -20.54 -16.95 22.50
C SER A 8 -19.11 -17.30 22.97
N ALA A 9 -18.97 -18.09 24.04
CA ALA A 9 -17.68 -18.54 24.55
C ALA A 9 -16.91 -19.41 23.54
N ALA A 10 -17.58 -20.32 22.84
CA ALA A 10 -16.97 -21.12 21.77
C ALA A 10 -16.52 -20.28 20.58
N SER A 11 -17.27 -19.22 20.21
CA SER A 11 -16.89 -18.31 19.15
C SER A 11 -15.70 -17.42 19.53
N ASP A 12 -15.60 -17.03 20.79
CA ASP A 12 -14.50 -16.22 21.32
C ASP A 12 -13.20 -17.04 21.50
N VAL A 13 -13.31 -18.30 21.90
CA VAL A 13 -12.17 -19.23 21.95
C VAL A 13 -11.66 -19.51 20.53
N TYR A 14 -12.54 -19.67 19.53
CA TYR A 14 -12.15 -19.88 18.14
C TYR A 14 -11.52 -18.62 17.49
N LYS A 15 -11.98 -17.43 17.85
CA LYS A 15 -11.34 -16.16 17.48
C LYS A 15 -9.94 -16.05 18.09
N ARG A 16 -9.77 -16.39 19.38
CA ARG A 16 -8.48 -16.34 20.07
C ARG A 16 -7.45 -17.34 19.55
N GLN A 17 -7.87 -18.52 19.08
CA GLN A 17 -6.94 -19.55 18.59
C GLN A 17 -6.32 -19.25 17.22
N ARG A 18 -6.87 -18.32 16.43
CA ARG A 18 -6.29 -17.90 15.14
C ARG A 18 -5.64 -16.51 15.15
N HIS A 19 -5.95 -15.68 16.14
CA HIS A 19 -5.23 -14.43 16.42
C HIS A 19 -4.03 -14.77 17.31
N GLY A 20 -2.81 -14.54 16.82
CA GLY A 20 -1.61 -14.63 17.66
C GLY A 20 -0.60 -15.70 17.28
N ARG A 21 -0.59 -16.13 16.02
CA ARG A 21 0.60 -16.85 15.55
C ARG A 21 1.76 -15.88 15.52
N VAL A 22 2.93 -16.29 15.97
CA VAL A 22 4.18 -15.52 15.99
C VAL A 22 4.42 -14.81 14.64
N ALA A 23 4.07 -15.46 13.54
CA ALA A 23 4.13 -14.88 12.19
C ALA A 23 3.20 -13.67 12.00
N ASP A 24 1.98 -13.70 12.56
CA ASP A 24 1.02 -12.57 12.46
C ASP A 24 1.51 -11.39 13.30
N THR A 25 2.00 -11.65 14.51
CA THR A 25 2.59 -10.62 15.36
C THR A 25 3.87 -10.03 14.75
N ALA A 26 4.73 -10.85 14.17
CA ALA A 26 5.95 -10.41 13.50
C ALA A 26 5.65 -9.55 12.27
N LEU A 27 4.67 -9.94 11.45
CA LEU A 27 4.22 -9.15 10.30
C LEU A 27 3.65 -7.79 10.72
N MET A 28 2.83 -7.77 11.78
CA MET A 28 2.25 -6.53 12.31
C MET A 28 3.31 -5.63 12.93
N ALA A 29 4.27 -6.19 13.68
CA ALA A 29 5.39 -5.43 14.24
C ALA A 29 6.29 -4.88 13.14
N GLY A 30 6.62 -5.66 12.12
CA GLY A 30 7.37 -5.20 10.95
C GLY A 30 6.64 -4.10 10.18
N ALA A 31 5.33 -4.25 9.97
CA ALA A 31 4.51 -3.21 9.35
C ALA A 31 4.50 -1.92 10.19
N GLN A 32 4.42 -2.03 11.52
CA GLN A 32 4.44 -0.87 12.42
C GLN A 32 5.78 -0.13 12.37
N ILE A 33 6.90 -0.85 12.37
CA ILE A 33 8.24 -0.26 12.22
C ILE A 33 8.33 0.46 10.87
N GLY A 34 7.91 -0.21 9.77
CA GLY A 34 7.97 0.38 8.43
C GLY A 34 7.15 1.67 8.27
N ILE A 35 6.03 1.81 9.00
CA ILE A 35 5.19 3.01 8.97
C ILE A 35 5.77 4.13 9.84
N SER A 36 6.50 3.78 10.90
CA SER A 36 7.06 4.75 11.85
C SER A 36 8.29 5.46 11.33
N LEU A 37 8.94 4.93 10.28
CA LEU A 37 10.15 5.49 9.71
C LEU A 37 9.81 6.52 8.62
N PRO A 38 10.42 7.71 8.62
CA PRO A 38 10.29 8.65 7.51
C PRO A 38 10.83 8.02 6.21
N ASN A 39 10.10 8.17 5.10
CA ASN A 39 10.45 7.56 3.81
C ASN A 39 11.88 7.89 3.35
N PHE A 40 12.33 9.12 3.56
CA PHE A 40 13.69 9.54 3.17
C PHE A 40 14.76 8.85 4.01
N TRP A 41 14.53 8.66 5.30
CA TRP A 41 15.46 7.97 6.19
C TRP A 41 15.55 6.48 5.84
N PHE A 42 14.40 5.85 5.56
CA PHE A 42 14.37 4.48 5.08
C PHE A 42 15.10 4.33 3.74
N ALA A 43 14.93 5.28 2.81
CA ALA A 43 15.65 5.33 1.55
C ALA A 43 17.18 5.40 1.75
N MET A 44 17.64 6.26 2.67
CA MET A 44 19.06 6.36 3.00
C MET A 44 19.63 5.09 3.62
N LEU A 45 18.86 4.39 4.46
CA LEU A 45 19.25 3.07 4.99
C LEU A 45 19.38 2.02 3.89
N LEU A 46 18.46 2.02 2.91
CA LEU A 46 18.56 1.13 1.76
C LEU A 46 19.81 1.41 0.94
N VAL A 47 20.14 2.68 0.71
CA VAL A 47 21.37 3.07 0.02
C VAL A 47 22.59 2.60 0.81
N LEU A 48 22.63 2.86 2.13
CA LEU A 48 23.76 2.45 2.98
C LEU A 48 24.00 0.95 2.89
N VAL A 49 22.96 0.14 3.10
CA VAL A 49 23.11 -1.32 3.14
C VAL A 49 23.37 -1.90 1.75
N PHE A 50 22.52 -1.58 0.76
CA PHE A 50 22.54 -2.28 -0.53
C PHE A 50 23.47 -1.66 -1.57
N ALA A 51 23.77 -0.38 -1.46
CA ALA A 51 24.65 0.28 -2.43
C ALA A 51 26.07 0.49 -1.88
N VAL A 52 26.23 0.83 -0.59
CA VAL A 52 27.55 1.12 -0.01
C VAL A 52 28.18 -0.15 0.55
N ASP A 53 27.49 -0.85 1.46
CA ASP A 53 28.07 -2.01 2.16
C ASP A 53 28.08 -3.25 1.26
N LEU A 54 26.93 -3.66 0.73
CA LEU A 54 26.80 -4.86 -0.11
C LEU A 54 27.19 -4.64 -1.57
N ARG A 55 27.11 -3.41 -2.06
CA ARG A 55 27.41 -3.03 -3.46
C ARG A 55 26.61 -3.83 -4.51
N TRP A 56 25.40 -4.23 -4.17
CA TRP A 56 24.52 -5.01 -5.07
C TRP A 56 23.77 -4.13 -6.06
N LEU A 57 23.41 -2.91 -5.64
CA LEU A 57 22.59 -1.98 -6.39
C LEU A 57 23.23 -0.58 -6.41
N PRO A 58 22.95 0.24 -7.43
CA PRO A 58 23.49 1.59 -7.49
C PRO A 58 22.85 2.49 -6.41
N ALA A 59 23.66 3.41 -5.88
CA ALA A 59 23.22 4.37 -4.87
C ALA A 59 22.23 5.41 -5.40
N GLY A 60 22.24 5.67 -6.71
CA GLY A 60 21.39 6.64 -7.37
C GLY A 60 21.83 6.91 -8.80
N GLY A 61 21.15 7.86 -9.46
CA GLY A 61 21.31 8.15 -10.87
C GLY A 61 20.48 7.23 -11.75
N PHE A 62 20.15 7.71 -12.95
CA PHE A 62 19.37 6.95 -13.94
C PHE A 62 20.16 6.93 -15.26
N PRO A 63 20.58 5.73 -15.71
CA PRO A 63 21.44 5.60 -16.90
C PRO A 63 20.72 5.81 -18.23
N GLY A 64 19.41 6.06 -18.21
CA GLY A 64 18.60 6.13 -19.41
C GLY A 64 18.05 4.76 -19.85
N TRP A 65 17.07 4.79 -20.75
CA TRP A 65 16.43 3.59 -21.27
C TRP A 65 17.22 2.87 -22.35
N ASP A 66 18.33 3.46 -22.83
CA ASP A 66 19.27 2.82 -23.76
C ASP A 66 19.95 1.60 -23.10
N HIS A 67 19.99 1.56 -21.78
CA HIS A 67 20.49 0.45 -20.98
C HIS A 67 19.42 -0.10 -20.03
N PRO A 68 18.40 -0.85 -20.53
CA PRO A 68 17.21 -1.19 -19.77
C PRO A 68 17.47 -2.00 -18.50
N LEU A 69 18.45 -2.89 -18.49
CA LEU A 69 18.80 -3.65 -17.30
C LEU A 69 19.43 -2.79 -16.21
N ALA A 70 20.28 -1.84 -16.59
CA ALA A 70 20.86 -0.89 -15.66
C ALA A 70 19.82 0.10 -15.13
N ALA A 71 18.90 0.56 -15.99
CA ALA A 71 17.77 1.39 -15.62
C ALA A 71 16.86 0.69 -14.59
N LEU A 72 16.50 -0.57 -14.82
CA LEU A 72 15.71 -1.35 -13.87
C LEU A 72 16.43 -1.54 -12.54
N ARG A 73 17.74 -1.83 -12.55
CA ARG A 73 18.53 -1.93 -11.32
C ARG A 73 18.54 -0.62 -10.53
N ALA A 74 18.64 0.53 -11.22
CA ALA A 74 18.63 1.85 -10.58
C ALA A 74 17.29 2.18 -9.92
N LEU A 75 16.18 1.60 -10.41
CA LEU A 75 14.84 1.82 -9.87
C LEU A 75 14.46 0.89 -8.71
N ILE A 76 15.22 -0.16 -8.42
CA ILE A 76 14.88 -1.13 -7.36
C ILE A 76 14.80 -0.46 -5.98
N LEU A 77 15.86 0.21 -5.54
CA LEU A 77 15.89 0.84 -4.22
C LEU A 77 14.83 1.95 -4.07
N PRO A 78 14.68 2.89 -5.02
CA PRO A 78 13.61 3.88 -5.00
C PRO A 78 12.22 3.26 -4.90
N SER A 79 11.96 2.20 -5.69
CA SER A 79 10.67 1.51 -5.69
C SER A 79 10.39 0.84 -4.34
N ILE A 80 11.37 0.18 -3.73
CA ILE A 80 11.24 -0.41 -2.39
C ILE A 80 10.99 0.67 -1.34
N ALA A 81 11.71 1.80 -1.40
CA ALA A 81 11.57 2.90 -0.47
C ALA A 81 10.15 3.49 -0.47
N LEU A 82 9.51 3.57 -1.64
CA LEU A 82 8.13 4.03 -1.78
C LEU A 82 7.09 2.95 -1.48
N ALA A 83 7.30 1.74 -2.00
CA ALA A 83 6.29 0.70 -1.98
C ALA A 83 6.16 0.02 -0.61
N LEU A 84 7.26 -0.20 0.13
CA LEU A 84 7.21 -0.99 1.35
C LEU A 84 6.35 -0.36 2.46
N PRO A 85 6.47 0.95 2.78
CA PRO A 85 5.59 1.58 3.76
C PRO A 85 4.12 1.54 3.35
N GLN A 86 3.83 1.73 2.07
CA GLN A 86 2.46 1.70 1.54
C GLN A 86 1.86 0.29 1.58
N ALA A 87 2.66 -0.71 1.20
CA ALA A 87 2.26 -2.11 1.30
C ALA A 87 1.96 -2.51 2.75
N ALA A 88 2.73 -2.02 3.72
CA ALA A 88 2.50 -2.26 5.15
C ALA A 88 1.15 -1.68 5.61
N ILE A 89 0.79 -0.47 5.18
CA ILE A 89 -0.50 0.15 5.47
C ILE A 89 -1.64 -0.67 4.86
N LEU A 90 -1.53 -1.00 3.56
CA LEU A 90 -2.56 -1.78 2.85
C LEU A 90 -2.75 -3.17 3.45
N ALA A 91 -1.66 -3.86 3.79
CA ALA A 91 -1.72 -5.17 4.42
C ALA A 91 -2.46 -5.13 5.77
N ARG A 92 -2.22 -4.08 6.58
CA ARG A 92 -2.92 -3.87 7.84
C ARG A 92 -4.42 -3.62 7.65
N VAL A 93 -4.78 -2.74 6.70
CA VAL A 93 -6.18 -2.44 6.38
C VAL A 93 -6.89 -3.68 5.84
N LEU A 94 -6.28 -4.38 4.89
CA LEU A 94 -6.84 -5.61 4.33
C LEU A 94 -7.03 -6.68 5.40
N ARG A 95 -6.04 -6.85 6.29
CA ARG A 95 -6.15 -7.81 7.39
C ARG A 95 -7.32 -7.47 8.32
N ALA A 96 -7.46 -6.21 8.72
CA ALA A 96 -8.56 -5.77 9.58
C ALA A 96 -9.92 -6.02 8.91
N ALA A 97 -10.08 -5.63 7.65
CA ALA A 97 -11.28 -5.84 6.87
C ALA A 97 -11.61 -7.32 6.66
N LEU A 98 -10.61 -8.17 6.44
CA LEU A 98 -10.81 -9.62 6.32
C LEU A 98 -11.25 -10.26 7.64
N VAL A 99 -10.66 -9.88 8.76
CA VAL A 99 -11.04 -10.39 10.09
C VAL A 99 -12.50 -10.02 10.40
N GLU A 100 -12.89 -8.78 10.14
CA GLU A 100 -14.26 -8.31 10.32
C GLU A 100 -15.22 -9.07 9.40
N THR A 101 -14.92 -9.15 8.11
CA THR A 101 -15.77 -9.80 7.11
C THR A 101 -15.94 -11.30 7.37
N LEU A 102 -14.89 -12.01 7.78
CA LEU A 102 -14.96 -13.43 8.13
C LEU A 102 -15.81 -13.70 9.38
N GLY A 103 -16.03 -12.70 10.21
CA GLY A 103 -16.93 -12.76 11.37
C GLY A 103 -18.42 -12.62 11.03
N GLN A 104 -18.77 -12.19 9.82
CA GLN A 104 -20.15 -11.91 9.41
C GLN A 104 -20.98 -13.19 9.22
N ASP A 105 -22.29 -13.08 9.49
CA ASP A 105 -23.21 -14.23 9.47
C ASP A 105 -23.37 -14.86 8.10
N TYR A 106 -23.30 -14.08 7.01
CA TYR A 106 -23.38 -14.63 5.66
C TYR A 106 -22.20 -15.54 5.31
N VAL A 107 -21.00 -15.25 5.86
CA VAL A 107 -19.82 -16.12 5.70
C VAL A 107 -19.97 -17.40 6.52
N ARG A 108 -20.53 -17.29 7.73
CA ARG A 108 -20.85 -18.45 8.56
C ARG A 108 -21.89 -19.35 7.88
N THR A 109 -22.93 -18.75 7.32
CA THR A 109 -23.96 -19.47 6.55
C THR A 109 -23.39 -20.17 5.32
N ALA A 110 -22.49 -19.51 4.58
CA ALA A 110 -21.81 -20.10 3.43
C ALA A 110 -20.97 -21.33 3.85
N ARG A 111 -20.28 -21.25 4.98
CA ARG A 111 -19.52 -22.39 5.54
C ARG A 111 -20.44 -23.52 6.02
N ALA A 112 -21.56 -23.20 6.64
CA ALA A 112 -22.56 -24.20 7.05
C ALA A 112 -23.16 -24.93 5.86
N LYS A 113 -23.23 -24.30 4.67
CA LYS A 113 -23.64 -24.90 3.40
C LYS A 113 -22.54 -25.74 2.72
N GLY A 114 -21.40 -25.99 3.39
CA GLY A 114 -20.34 -26.88 2.90
C GLY A 114 -19.18 -26.20 2.19
N LEU A 115 -19.10 -24.86 2.12
CA LEU A 115 -17.92 -24.19 1.55
C LEU A 115 -16.71 -24.39 2.46
N SER A 116 -15.58 -24.74 1.83
CA SER A 116 -14.31 -24.78 2.55
C SER A 116 -13.90 -23.37 3.03
N PRO A 117 -13.06 -23.26 4.09
CA PRO A 117 -12.57 -21.94 4.57
C PRO A 117 -11.93 -21.10 3.47
N ARG A 118 -11.20 -21.73 2.55
CA ARG A 118 -10.55 -21.04 1.41
C ARG A 118 -11.57 -20.52 0.39
N GLN A 119 -12.60 -21.31 0.10
CA GLN A 119 -13.68 -20.88 -0.80
C GLN A 119 -14.51 -19.74 -0.20
N ALA A 120 -14.83 -19.81 1.10
CA ALA A 120 -15.50 -18.74 1.82
C ALA A 120 -14.68 -17.44 1.82
N LEU A 121 -13.35 -17.55 2.03
CA LEU A 121 -12.42 -16.42 1.95
C LEU A 121 -12.44 -15.77 0.56
N LEU A 122 -12.18 -16.54 -0.49
CA LEU A 122 -11.99 -15.99 -1.84
C LEU A 122 -13.29 -15.51 -2.49
N ARG A 123 -14.41 -16.23 -2.29
CA ARG A 123 -15.70 -15.91 -2.95
C ARG A 123 -16.52 -14.87 -2.20
N HIS A 124 -16.41 -14.82 -0.87
CA HIS A 124 -17.28 -13.99 -0.04
C HIS A 124 -16.54 -12.93 0.74
N ALA A 125 -15.44 -13.28 1.43
CA ALA A 125 -14.77 -12.35 2.33
C ALA A 125 -13.89 -11.35 1.55
N LEU A 126 -13.06 -11.81 0.62
CA LEU A 126 -12.09 -10.97 -0.08
C LEU A 126 -12.76 -9.85 -0.88
N ARG A 127 -13.85 -10.16 -1.59
CA ARG A 127 -14.58 -9.15 -2.36
C ARG A 127 -15.11 -8.01 -1.48
N ASN A 128 -15.68 -8.32 -0.33
CA ASN A 128 -16.20 -7.30 0.57
C ASN A 128 -15.08 -6.59 1.35
N ALA A 129 -14.03 -7.32 1.73
CA ALA A 129 -12.86 -6.75 2.39
C ALA A 129 -12.02 -5.84 1.47
N SER A 130 -12.15 -5.95 0.13
CA SER A 130 -11.45 -5.08 -0.81
C SER A 130 -12.05 -3.68 -0.90
N ILE A 131 -13.30 -3.45 -0.50
CA ILE A 131 -13.93 -2.13 -0.54
C ILE A 131 -13.16 -1.09 0.28
N PRO A 132 -12.89 -1.27 1.59
CA PRO A 132 -12.10 -0.31 2.36
C PRO A 132 -10.64 -0.21 1.86
N VAL A 133 -10.11 -1.27 1.27
CA VAL A 133 -8.76 -1.25 0.68
C VAL A 133 -8.69 -0.33 -0.54
N LEU A 134 -9.69 -0.37 -1.42
CA LEU A 134 -9.78 0.52 -2.58
C LEU A 134 -9.86 1.99 -2.17
N THR A 135 -10.65 2.29 -1.13
CA THR A 135 -10.72 3.66 -0.58
C THR A 135 -9.36 4.16 -0.10
N ILE A 136 -8.63 3.31 0.65
CA ILE A 136 -7.27 3.66 1.11
C ILE A 136 -6.29 3.77 -0.05
N LEU A 137 -6.40 2.93 -1.09
CA LEU A 137 -5.56 3.00 -2.29
C LEU A 137 -5.63 4.37 -2.97
N GLY A 138 -6.82 4.96 -3.11
CA GLY A 138 -6.99 6.29 -3.67
C GLY A 138 -6.24 7.36 -2.87
N MET A 139 -6.37 7.33 -1.55
CA MET A 139 -5.63 8.24 -0.67
C MET A 139 -4.12 8.03 -0.74
N GLN A 140 -3.67 6.77 -0.75
CA GLN A 140 -2.24 6.43 -0.78
C GLN A 140 -1.56 6.85 -2.07
N PHE A 141 -2.27 6.92 -3.19
CA PHE A 141 -1.68 7.40 -4.44
C PHE A 141 -1.19 8.84 -4.33
N SER A 142 -1.95 9.71 -3.67
CA SER A 142 -1.54 11.09 -3.39
C SER A 142 -0.29 11.15 -2.51
N PHE A 143 -0.23 10.29 -1.48
CA PHE A 143 0.97 10.17 -0.62
C PHE A 143 2.18 9.61 -1.36
N LEU A 144 1.98 8.69 -2.32
CA LEU A 144 3.05 8.17 -3.16
C LEU A 144 3.66 9.28 -4.03
N LEU A 145 2.83 10.12 -4.64
CA LEU A 145 3.33 11.24 -5.45
C LEU A 145 4.11 12.25 -4.61
N ALA A 146 3.61 12.61 -3.43
CA ALA A 146 4.33 13.47 -2.50
C ALA A 146 5.65 12.84 -2.04
N GLY A 147 5.65 11.54 -1.73
CA GLY A 147 6.84 10.77 -1.35
C GLY A 147 7.85 10.66 -2.49
N ALA A 148 7.38 10.53 -3.74
CA ALA A 148 8.23 10.43 -4.92
C ALA A 148 9.13 11.68 -5.08
N ILE A 149 8.63 12.87 -4.76
CA ILE A 149 9.43 14.12 -4.80
C ILE A 149 10.71 13.97 -3.96
N ILE A 150 10.57 13.45 -2.75
CA ILE A 150 11.69 13.25 -1.83
C ILE A 150 12.61 12.14 -2.33
N ILE A 151 12.05 11.01 -2.74
CA ILE A 151 12.80 9.84 -3.19
C ILE A 151 13.58 10.13 -4.49
N GLU A 152 12.99 10.86 -5.43
CA GLU A 152 13.69 11.31 -6.64
C GLU A 152 14.93 12.16 -6.32
N ASN A 153 14.86 13.00 -5.28
CA ASN A 153 16.00 13.78 -4.83
C ASN A 153 17.06 12.91 -4.15
N VAL A 154 16.68 11.97 -3.28
CA VAL A 154 17.61 11.06 -2.58
C VAL A 154 18.38 10.20 -3.57
N PHE A 155 17.70 9.65 -4.58
CA PHE A 155 18.29 8.75 -5.59
C PHE A 155 18.75 9.45 -6.88
N TYR A 156 18.68 10.78 -6.93
CA TYR A 156 19.08 11.57 -8.12
C TYR A 156 18.39 11.10 -9.41
N LEU A 157 17.09 10.75 -9.33
CA LEU A 157 16.31 10.34 -10.49
C LEU A 157 15.81 11.56 -11.27
N PRO A 158 15.78 11.49 -12.62
CA PRO A 158 15.21 12.55 -13.47
C PRO A 158 13.66 12.48 -13.45
N GLY A 159 13.04 13.05 -12.42
CA GLY A 159 11.59 13.07 -12.25
C GLY A 159 11.03 14.45 -11.99
N LEU A 160 9.69 14.57 -11.94
CA LEU A 160 8.98 15.83 -11.71
C LEU A 160 9.28 16.43 -10.34
N GLY A 161 9.44 15.61 -9.30
CA GLY A 161 9.76 16.08 -7.96
C GLY A 161 11.14 16.72 -7.90
N ARG A 162 12.14 16.12 -8.54
CA ARG A 162 13.46 16.69 -8.63
C ARG A 162 13.47 17.96 -9.47
N LEU A 163 12.71 18.01 -10.58
CA LEU A 163 12.54 19.21 -11.39
C LEU A 163 11.97 20.35 -10.54
N ILE A 164 10.92 20.11 -9.77
CA ILE A 164 10.32 21.11 -8.88
C ILE A 164 11.34 21.61 -7.86
N PHE A 165 12.07 20.69 -7.22
CA PHE A 165 13.07 21.05 -6.22
C PHE A 165 14.17 21.94 -6.80
N GLN A 166 14.66 21.61 -8.00
CA GLN A 166 15.65 22.40 -8.71
C GLN A 166 15.10 23.79 -9.11
N ALA A 167 13.87 23.83 -9.64
CA ALA A 167 13.23 25.07 -10.04
C ALA A 167 12.97 26.01 -8.83
N ILE A 168 12.62 25.46 -7.66
CA ILE A 168 12.50 26.24 -6.41
C ILE A 168 13.83 26.87 -6.03
N THR A 169 14.92 26.08 -6.05
CA THR A 169 16.26 26.59 -5.70
C THR A 169 16.75 27.66 -6.69
N GLN A 170 16.35 27.56 -7.97
CA GLN A 170 16.65 28.52 -9.02
C GLN A 170 15.67 29.70 -9.06
N ARG A 171 14.61 29.68 -8.23
CA ARG A 171 13.52 30.66 -8.21
C ARG A 171 12.76 30.77 -9.53
N ASP A 172 12.73 29.69 -10.31
CA ASP A 172 11.98 29.61 -11.55
C ASP A 172 10.51 29.26 -11.28
N LEU A 173 9.71 30.31 -11.06
CA LEU A 173 8.29 30.19 -10.76
C LEU A 173 7.49 29.56 -11.90
N VAL A 174 7.87 29.78 -13.15
CA VAL A 174 7.15 29.26 -14.32
C VAL A 174 7.24 27.74 -14.36
N VAL A 175 8.45 27.20 -14.19
CA VAL A 175 8.68 25.74 -14.15
C VAL A 175 8.01 25.13 -12.92
N VAL A 176 8.08 25.78 -11.75
CA VAL A 176 7.40 25.29 -10.54
C VAL A 176 5.89 25.18 -10.76
N GLN A 177 5.26 26.25 -11.27
CA GLN A 177 3.82 26.25 -11.53
C GLN A 177 3.41 25.18 -12.55
N GLY A 178 4.14 25.06 -13.65
CA GLY A 178 3.88 24.07 -14.69
C GLY A 178 3.99 22.64 -14.16
N ALA A 179 5.08 22.33 -13.44
CA ALA A 179 5.29 20.99 -12.89
C ALA A 179 4.27 20.64 -11.78
N VAL A 180 3.89 21.60 -10.94
CA VAL A 180 2.84 21.41 -9.92
C VAL A 180 1.48 21.15 -10.59
N LEU A 181 1.13 21.89 -11.66
CA LEU A 181 -0.10 21.64 -12.41
C LEU A 181 -0.16 20.22 -12.98
N VAL A 182 0.95 19.73 -13.53
CA VAL A 182 1.05 18.34 -14.03
C VAL A 182 0.86 17.34 -12.90
N LEU A 183 1.49 17.55 -11.75
CA LEU A 183 1.31 16.67 -10.57
C LEU A 183 -0.13 16.68 -10.08
N VAL A 184 -0.76 17.83 -9.95
CA VAL A 184 -2.16 17.95 -9.52
C VAL A 184 -3.09 17.25 -10.52
N ALA A 185 -2.87 17.44 -11.81
CA ALA A 185 -3.63 16.75 -12.85
C ALA A 185 -3.46 15.21 -12.75
N ALA A 186 -2.24 14.72 -12.49
CA ALA A 186 -1.98 13.30 -12.29
C ALA A 186 -2.69 12.74 -11.05
N VAL A 187 -2.73 13.50 -9.93
CA VAL A 187 -3.47 13.12 -8.71
C VAL A 187 -4.97 13.02 -9.00
N ILE A 188 -5.53 14.03 -9.66
CA ILE A 188 -6.97 14.05 -10.00
C ILE A 188 -7.31 12.87 -10.90
N LEU A 189 -6.51 12.62 -11.94
CA LEU A 189 -6.73 11.50 -12.84
C LEU A 189 -6.64 10.15 -12.10
N ALA A 190 -5.66 9.97 -11.26
CA ALA A 190 -5.52 8.74 -10.50
C ALA A 190 -6.66 8.52 -9.51
N THR A 191 -7.08 9.57 -8.80
CA THR A 191 -8.23 9.51 -7.90
C THR A 191 -9.51 9.15 -8.68
N PHE A 192 -9.72 9.78 -9.82
CA PHE A 192 -10.84 9.46 -10.70
C PHE A 192 -10.83 7.99 -11.17
N LEU A 193 -9.66 7.45 -11.53
CA LEU A 193 -9.55 6.04 -11.92
C LEU A 193 -9.83 5.10 -10.74
N VAL A 194 -9.42 5.45 -9.53
CA VAL A 194 -9.75 4.68 -8.32
C VAL A 194 -11.25 4.74 -8.03
N ASP A 195 -11.88 5.90 -8.16
CA ASP A 195 -13.33 6.05 -7.97
C ASP A 195 -14.12 5.22 -9.00
N LEU A 196 -13.65 5.20 -10.24
CA LEU A 196 -14.22 4.37 -11.29
C LEU A 196 -14.07 2.86 -10.99
N ALA A 197 -12.90 2.45 -10.49
CA ALA A 197 -12.68 1.08 -10.04
C ALA A 197 -13.56 0.73 -8.84
N TYR A 198 -13.74 1.67 -7.90
CA TYR A 198 -14.66 1.52 -6.78
C TYR A 198 -16.10 1.32 -7.24
N ALA A 199 -16.60 2.14 -8.17
CA ALA A 199 -17.92 2.01 -8.76
C ALA A 199 -18.13 0.68 -9.51
N ALA A 200 -17.07 0.11 -10.08
CA ALA A 200 -17.12 -1.20 -10.73
C ALA A 200 -17.21 -2.37 -9.73
N VAL A 201 -16.57 -2.24 -8.55
CA VAL A 201 -16.50 -3.30 -7.53
C VAL A 201 -17.70 -3.27 -6.58
N ASP A 202 -18.24 -2.08 -6.26
CA ASP A 202 -19.39 -1.93 -5.34
C ASP A 202 -20.74 -1.98 -6.09
N PRO A 203 -21.50 -3.08 -5.97
CA PRO A 203 -22.81 -3.20 -6.64
C PRO A 203 -23.86 -2.23 -6.08
N ARG A 204 -23.64 -1.64 -4.90
CA ARG A 204 -24.60 -0.75 -4.25
C ARG A 204 -24.71 0.59 -4.97
N LEU A 205 -23.63 1.05 -5.58
CA LEU A 205 -23.58 2.29 -6.38
C LEU A 205 -24.29 2.17 -7.74
N ARG A 206 -24.56 0.96 -8.22
CA ARG A 206 -25.29 0.73 -9.47
C ARG A 206 -26.81 0.84 -9.34
N ARG A 207 -27.33 0.96 -8.11
CA ARG A 207 -28.77 0.97 -7.81
C ARG A 207 -29.26 2.33 -7.29
N ALA A 208 -28.38 3.31 -7.20
CA ALA A 208 -28.70 4.71 -6.93
C ALA A 208 -28.73 5.50 -8.25
#